data_8ca7a9b0ca4015383ef4c2851b468748
#
_entry.id   8ca7a9b0ca4015383ef4c2851b468748
#
_cell.length_a   1.000
_cell.length_b   1.000
_cell.length_c   1.000
_cell.angle_alpha   90.00
_cell.angle_beta   90.00
_cell.angle_gamma   90.00
#
_symmetry.space_group_name_H-M   'P 1'
#
loop_
_entity.id
_entity.type
_entity.pdbx_description
1 polymer ?
#
loop_
_entity_poly.entity_id
_entity_poly.type
_entity_poly.pdbx_seq_one_letter_code
_entity_poly.pdbx_strand_id
1 'polypeptide(L)'
;DESKKSVILDFIDEYYNEYNEIPAVRTIAEGTGIALATVHRYLLSLKESGELEYNGRKSISTKRIDLESRHASAPVLGYVRCGEGEEETEEVIEYIRLPESLVGTGEFFVLIAKGDSMIDAGVNEGDYVVIRKQNTASDGDYVVALYEGLNNLKELVVDNGRYILRSCNEDKESYPDIYPRDLKIQGVAVCVMHR
;
A
#
# COMPACT_ATOMS: atom_id res chain seq x y z
N ASP A 1 12.60 6.02 36.92
CA ASP A 1 12.44 4.57 37.14
C ASP A 1 12.10 3.93 35.77
N GLU A 2 13.11 3.33 35.14
CA GLU A 2 13.02 2.75 33.80
C GLU A 2 11.96 1.63 33.72
N SER A 3 11.79 0.88 34.83
CA SER A 3 10.76 -0.17 34.90
C SER A 3 9.33 0.37 34.67
N LYS A 4 9.02 1.55 35.19
CA LYS A 4 7.67 2.16 35.00
C LYS A 4 7.50 2.74 33.61
N LYS A 5 8.59 3.19 32.95
CA LYS A 5 8.55 3.64 31.57
C LYS A 5 8.25 2.48 30.62
N SER A 6 8.94 1.33 30.82
CA SER A 6 8.70 0.10 30.07
C SER A 6 7.25 -0.35 30.20
N VAL A 7 6.70 -0.43 31.43
CA VAL A 7 5.31 -0.83 31.67
C VAL A 7 4.32 0.09 30.95
N ILE A 8 4.60 1.39 30.87
CA ILE A 8 3.74 2.35 30.14
C ILE A 8 3.82 2.11 28.64
N LEU A 9 5.02 1.90 28.08
CA LEU A 9 5.20 1.62 26.65
C LEU A 9 4.53 0.30 26.25
N ASP A 10 4.78 -0.76 27.01
CA ASP A 10 4.22 -2.09 26.77
C ASP A 10 2.67 -2.04 26.81
N PHE A 11 2.09 -1.34 27.78
CA PHE A 11 0.65 -1.17 27.86
C PHE A 11 0.07 -0.42 26.65
N ILE A 12 0.74 0.64 26.19
CA ILE A 12 0.29 1.42 25.03
C ILE A 12 0.30 0.51 23.76
N ASP A 13 1.37 -0.24 23.57
CA ASP A 13 1.52 -1.13 22.42
C ASP A 13 0.51 -2.30 22.46
N GLU A 14 0.31 -2.93 23.63
CA GLU A 14 -0.69 -3.99 23.82
C GLU A 14 -2.11 -3.48 23.58
N TYR A 15 -2.44 -2.32 24.12
CA TYR A 15 -3.75 -1.70 23.93
C TYR A 15 -4.02 -1.39 22.44
N TYR A 16 -3.02 -0.85 21.74
CA TYR A 16 -3.13 -0.57 20.32
C TYR A 16 -3.34 -1.86 19.50
N ASN A 17 -2.61 -2.94 19.83
CA ASN A 17 -2.77 -4.23 19.16
C ASN A 17 -4.16 -4.84 19.35
N GLU A 18 -4.75 -4.68 20.54
CA GLU A 18 -6.05 -5.28 20.87
C GLU A 18 -7.23 -4.46 20.30
N TYR A 19 -7.16 -3.12 20.41
CA TYR A 19 -8.28 -2.24 20.07
C TYR A 19 -8.07 -1.43 18.79
N ASN A 20 -6.88 -1.43 18.22
CA ASN A 20 -6.47 -0.57 17.08
C ASN A 20 -6.75 0.92 17.35
N GLU A 21 -6.66 1.32 18.63
CA GLU A 21 -6.87 2.68 19.13
C GLU A 21 -5.75 3.09 20.07
N ILE A 22 -5.46 4.40 20.10
CA ILE A 22 -4.51 4.98 21.06
C ILE A 22 -5.18 5.16 22.41
N PRO A 23 -4.63 4.59 23.52
CA PRO A 23 -5.21 4.74 24.83
C PRO A 23 -5.13 6.19 25.32
N ALA A 24 -6.18 6.67 26.02
CA ALA A 24 -6.11 7.92 26.73
C ALA A 24 -5.17 7.81 27.94
N VAL A 25 -4.56 8.93 28.37
CA VAL A 25 -3.63 8.94 29.53
C VAL A 25 -4.29 8.37 30.80
N ARG A 26 -5.61 8.55 30.95
CA ARG A 26 -6.37 7.95 32.08
C ARG A 26 -6.45 6.42 31.93
N THR A 27 -6.70 5.92 30.72
CA THR A 27 -6.73 4.47 30.43
C THR A 27 -5.38 3.83 30.74
N ILE A 28 -4.28 4.51 30.40
CA ILE A 28 -2.91 4.05 30.75
C ILE A 28 -2.74 4.00 32.27
N ALA A 29 -3.20 5.02 32.99
CA ALA A 29 -3.08 5.06 34.44
C ALA A 29 -3.89 3.93 35.12
N GLU A 30 -5.11 3.68 34.66
CA GLU A 30 -5.99 2.63 35.14
C GLU A 30 -5.42 1.22 34.82
N GLY A 31 -4.99 1.01 33.59
CA GLY A 31 -4.46 -0.29 33.15
C GLY A 31 -3.11 -0.65 33.77
N THR A 32 -2.23 0.34 34.00
CA THR A 32 -0.91 0.11 34.59
C THR A 32 -0.87 0.19 36.11
N GLY A 33 -1.94 0.71 36.76
CA GLY A 33 -1.96 1.00 38.19
C GLY A 33 -1.05 2.15 38.62
N ILE A 34 -0.55 2.95 37.66
CA ILE A 34 0.34 4.09 37.93
C ILE A 34 -0.50 5.36 38.04
N ALA A 35 -0.25 6.17 39.10
CA ALA A 35 -0.99 7.42 39.28
C ALA A 35 -0.93 8.33 38.03
N LEU A 36 -2.07 8.92 37.64
CA LEU A 36 -2.24 9.73 36.44
C LEU A 36 -1.14 10.81 36.25
N ALA A 37 -0.83 11.54 37.33
CA ALA A 37 0.24 12.56 37.29
C ALA A 37 1.62 11.96 37.00
N THR A 38 1.86 10.74 37.46
CA THR A 38 3.10 10.01 37.22
C THR A 38 3.19 9.52 35.78
N VAL A 39 2.08 8.99 35.24
CA VAL A 39 1.98 8.60 33.81
C VAL A 39 2.30 9.82 32.94
N HIS A 40 1.63 10.95 33.17
CA HIS A 40 1.86 12.17 32.40
C HIS A 40 3.34 12.62 32.42
N ARG A 41 3.98 12.58 33.59
CA ARG A 41 5.40 12.92 33.73
C ARG A 41 6.30 11.95 32.95
N TYR A 42 6.01 10.65 32.96
CA TYR A 42 6.78 9.67 32.20
C TYR A 42 6.56 9.79 30.70
N LEU A 43 5.34 10.08 30.22
CA LEU A 43 5.09 10.36 28.81
C LEU A 43 5.91 11.55 28.31
N LEU A 44 6.02 12.63 29.11
CA LEU A 44 6.89 13.76 28.77
C LEU A 44 8.37 13.36 28.73
N SER A 45 8.84 12.57 29.71
CA SER A 45 10.23 12.08 29.74
C SER A 45 10.54 11.15 28.56
N LEU A 46 9.62 10.28 28.17
CA LEU A 46 9.76 9.40 27.01
C LEU A 46 9.74 10.18 25.68
N LYS A 47 8.98 11.27 25.61
CA LYS A 47 9.04 12.20 24.49
C LYS A 47 10.40 12.88 24.39
N GLU A 48 10.94 13.38 25.50
CA GLU A 48 12.26 14.03 25.56
C GLU A 48 13.39 13.07 25.15
N SER A 49 13.29 11.77 25.50
CA SER A 49 14.25 10.74 25.09
C SER A 49 14.02 10.24 23.65
N GLY A 50 12.94 10.66 22.98
CA GLY A 50 12.60 10.23 21.61
C GLY A 50 12.11 8.78 21.52
N GLU A 51 11.63 8.22 22.63
CA GLU A 51 11.06 6.86 22.67
C GLU A 51 9.60 6.81 22.24
N LEU A 52 8.87 7.94 22.38
CA LEU A 52 7.53 8.12 21.85
C LEU A 52 7.27 9.57 21.44
N GLU A 53 6.26 9.77 20.58
CA GLU A 53 5.65 11.07 20.31
C GLU A 53 4.47 11.30 21.24
N TYR A 54 4.39 12.50 21.84
CA TYR A 54 3.31 12.91 22.73
C TYR A 54 2.98 14.40 22.56
N ASN A 55 1.79 14.69 22.06
CA ASN A 55 1.31 16.06 21.85
C ASN A 55 0.03 16.37 22.65
N GLY A 56 -0.18 15.66 23.75
CA GLY A 56 -1.34 15.81 24.65
C GLY A 56 -2.57 15.00 24.21
N ARG A 57 -3.45 14.72 25.17
CA ARG A 57 -4.67 13.91 25.05
C ARG A 57 -4.48 12.60 24.27
N LYS A 58 -5.09 12.39 23.12
CA LYS A 58 -5.02 11.13 22.34
C LYS A 58 -3.89 11.08 21.31
N SER A 59 -2.89 11.96 21.41
CA SER A 59 -1.78 12.01 20.47
C SER A 59 -0.53 11.37 21.08
N ILE A 60 -0.56 10.06 21.21
CA ILE A 60 0.57 9.23 21.65
C ILE A 60 0.92 8.29 20.50
N SER A 61 2.20 8.21 20.12
CA SER A 61 2.69 7.22 19.18
C SER A 61 4.02 6.67 19.67
N THR A 62 4.10 5.36 19.86
CA THR A 62 5.36 4.67 20.12
C THR A 62 6.04 4.37 18.78
N LYS A 63 7.35 4.09 18.79
CA LYS A 63 8.05 3.67 17.58
C LYS A 63 7.41 2.45 16.90
N ARG A 64 6.82 1.56 17.70
CA ARG A 64 6.12 0.38 17.21
C ARG A 64 4.81 0.75 16.52
N ILE A 65 3.98 1.59 17.16
CA ILE A 65 2.73 2.09 16.57
C ILE A 65 3.03 2.88 15.29
N ASP A 66 4.08 3.69 15.27
CA ASP A 66 4.51 4.44 14.10
C ASP A 66 4.90 3.51 12.93
N LEU A 67 5.59 2.42 13.22
CA LEU A 67 5.95 1.41 12.21
C LEU A 67 4.71 0.64 11.73
N GLU A 68 3.79 0.28 12.63
CA GLU A 68 2.57 -0.45 12.31
C GLU A 68 1.49 0.44 11.64
N SER A 69 1.45 1.75 11.93
CA SER A 69 0.51 2.69 11.32
C SER A 69 0.90 3.14 9.91
N ARG A 70 2.16 2.95 9.51
CA ARG A 70 2.65 3.26 8.17
C ARG A 70 2.29 2.17 7.16
N HIS A 71 0.98 1.98 6.97
CA HIS A 71 0.45 1.08 5.96
C HIS A 71 -0.46 1.86 5.01
N ALA A 72 -0.22 1.70 3.72
CA ALA A 72 -1.18 2.11 2.72
C ALA A 72 -2.29 1.04 2.61
N SER A 73 -3.55 1.45 2.64
CA SER A 73 -4.68 0.57 2.34
C SER A 73 -4.94 0.60 0.84
N ALA A 74 -4.86 -0.54 0.18
CA ALA A 74 -5.05 -0.65 -1.25
C ALA A 74 -6.22 -1.58 -1.58
N PRO A 75 -7.22 -1.13 -2.36
CA PRO A 75 -8.27 -2.00 -2.87
C PRO A 75 -7.69 -2.99 -3.88
N VAL A 76 -8.07 -4.26 -3.76
CA VAL A 76 -7.84 -5.28 -4.79
C VAL A 76 -9.01 -5.22 -5.76
N LEU A 77 -8.72 -4.90 -7.01
CA LEU A 77 -9.72 -4.77 -8.06
C LEU A 77 -9.84 -6.07 -8.85
N GLY A 78 -11.05 -6.60 -8.92
CA GLY A 78 -11.41 -7.70 -9.78
C GLY A 78 -12.31 -7.24 -10.90
N TYR A 79 -12.43 -8.07 -11.94
CA TYR A 79 -13.37 -7.83 -13.03
C TYR A 79 -14.57 -8.76 -12.85
N VAL A 80 -15.77 -8.18 -12.78
CA VAL A 80 -17.02 -8.92 -12.79
C VAL A 80 -17.68 -8.74 -14.15
N ARG A 81 -17.99 -9.85 -14.81
CA ARG A 81 -18.85 -9.84 -16.01
C ARG A 81 -20.30 -9.81 -15.57
N CYS A 82 -20.99 -8.72 -15.86
CA CYS A 82 -22.43 -8.60 -15.61
C CYS A 82 -23.22 -8.96 -16.87
N GLY A 83 -23.36 -10.28 -17.14
CA GLY A 83 -24.18 -10.77 -18.26
C GLY A 83 -23.47 -10.93 -19.62
N GLU A 84 -24.13 -11.59 -20.57
CA GLU A 84 -23.64 -11.70 -21.95
C GLU A 84 -23.79 -10.34 -22.67
N GLY A 85 -22.65 -9.70 -23.00
CA GLY A 85 -22.62 -8.45 -23.78
C GLY A 85 -22.51 -7.16 -22.95
N GLU A 86 -22.33 -7.23 -21.63
CA GLU A 86 -22.09 -6.06 -20.78
C GLU A 86 -20.60 -5.81 -20.55
N GLU A 87 -20.25 -4.53 -20.36
CA GLU A 87 -18.87 -4.11 -20.06
C GLU A 87 -18.41 -4.69 -18.74
N GLU A 88 -17.15 -5.16 -18.69
CA GLU A 88 -16.52 -5.59 -17.44
C GLU A 88 -16.44 -4.39 -16.49
N THR A 89 -17.07 -4.47 -15.32
CA THR A 89 -16.97 -3.43 -14.28
C THR A 89 -15.93 -3.82 -13.25
N GLU A 90 -15.12 -2.85 -12.86
CA GLU A 90 -14.17 -3.03 -11.75
C GLU A 90 -14.95 -3.12 -10.44
N GLU A 91 -14.75 -4.20 -9.68
CA GLU A 91 -15.29 -4.38 -8.34
C GLU A 91 -14.16 -4.54 -7.33
N VAL A 92 -14.31 -3.89 -6.17
CA VAL A 92 -13.38 -4.08 -5.05
C VAL A 92 -13.69 -5.42 -4.39
N ILE A 93 -12.77 -6.37 -4.50
CA ILE A 93 -12.89 -7.70 -3.90
C ILE A 93 -12.56 -7.64 -2.40
N GLU A 94 -11.45 -6.99 -2.05
CA GLU A 94 -10.95 -6.86 -0.69
C GLU A 94 -10.03 -5.63 -0.56
N TYR A 95 -9.59 -5.35 0.66
CA TYR A 95 -8.54 -4.35 0.92
C TYR A 95 -7.35 -5.03 1.57
N ILE A 96 -6.15 -4.72 1.08
CA ILE A 96 -4.90 -5.18 1.70
C ILE A 96 -4.15 -4.01 2.31
N ARG A 97 -3.42 -4.30 3.41
CA ARG A 97 -2.52 -3.34 4.04
C ARG A 97 -1.10 -3.56 3.51
N LEU A 98 -0.52 -2.52 2.95
CA LEU A 98 0.82 -2.54 2.36
C LEU A 98 1.75 -1.69 3.22
N PRO A 99 2.87 -2.25 3.74
CA PRO A 99 3.86 -1.45 4.46
C PRO A 99 4.41 -0.33 3.56
N GLU A 100 4.37 0.91 4.03
CA GLU A 100 4.96 2.05 3.28
C GLU A 100 6.45 1.86 3.01
N SER A 101 7.15 1.13 3.89
CA SER A 101 8.56 0.78 3.69
C SER A 101 8.81 -0.07 2.44
N LEU A 102 7.80 -0.78 1.96
CA LEU A 102 7.87 -1.64 0.78
C LEU A 102 7.40 -0.92 -0.49
N VAL A 103 6.28 -0.19 -0.40
CA VAL A 103 5.63 0.41 -1.58
C VAL A 103 5.81 1.93 -1.69
N GLY A 104 6.36 2.57 -0.63
CA GLY A 104 6.44 4.02 -0.51
C GLY A 104 5.10 4.65 -0.12
N THR A 105 5.04 5.98 -0.24
CA THR A 105 3.83 6.77 0.05
C THR A 105 3.01 7.00 -1.22
N GLY A 106 1.69 7.17 -1.07
CA GLY A 106 0.78 7.49 -2.18
C GLY A 106 -0.56 6.77 -2.07
N GLU A 107 -1.34 6.88 -3.13
CA GLU A 107 -2.54 6.10 -3.32
C GLU A 107 -2.20 4.85 -4.15
N PHE A 108 -2.73 3.70 -3.72
CA PHE A 108 -2.46 2.42 -4.36
C PHE A 108 -3.76 1.68 -4.67
N PHE A 109 -3.70 0.87 -5.69
CA PHE A 109 -4.66 -0.20 -5.93
C PHE A 109 -3.90 -1.46 -6.36
N VAL A 110 -4.56 -2.60 -6.30
CA VAL A 110 -3.97 -3.88 -6.66
C VAL A 110 -4.78 -4.50 -7.77
N LEU A 111 -4.11 -4.96 -8.81
CA LEU A 111 -4.70 -5.76 -9.88
C LEU A 111 -4.29 -7.22 -9.69
N ILE A 112 -5.21 -8.11 -10.06
CA ILE A 112 -4.92 -9.53 -10.22
C ILE A 112 -4.44 -9.72 -11.67
N ALA A 113 -3.19 -10.16 -11.83
CA ALA A 113 -2.62 -10.41 -13.15
C ALA A 113 -3.43 -11.48 -13.89
N LYS A 114 -3.67 -11.25 -15.18
CA LYS A 114 -4.42 -12.15 -16.05
C LYS A 114 -3.64 -12.40 -17.33
N GLY A 115 -3.41 -13.68 -17.63
CA GLY A 115 -2.62 -14.12 -18.77
C GLY A 115 -1.12 -13.90 -18.57
N ASP A 116 -0.35 -14.19 -19.60
CA ASP A 116 1.12 -14.34 -19.54
C ASP A 116 1.88 -13.19 -20.23
N SER A 117 1.23 -12.09 -20.57
CA SER A 117 1.85 -10.99 -21.34
C SER A 117 3.05 -10.35 -20.65
N MET A 118 3.23 -10.55 -19.35
CA MET A 118 4.29 -9.98 -18.50
C MET A 118 5.12 -11.06 -17.79
N ILE A 119 5.12 -12.29 -18.29
CA ILE A 119 5.78 -13.44 -17.64
C ILE A 119 7.30 -13.24 -17.53
N ASP A 120 7.94 -12.67 -18.55
CA ASP A 120 9.39 -12.42 -18.55
C ASP A 120 9.77 -11.24 -17.62
N ALA A 121 8.78 -10.47 -17.16
CA ALA A 121 8.93 -9.49 -16.09
C ALA A 121 8.68 -10.08 -14.70
N GLY A 122 8.47 -11.40 -14.59
CA GLY A 122 8.20 -12.09 -13.33
C GLY A 122 6.77 -11.90 -12.82
N VAL A 123 5.81 -11.55 -13.67
CA VAL A 123 4.40 -11.46 -13.34
C VAL A 123 3.66 -12.64 -13.93
N ASN A 124 3.17 -13.54 -13.05
CA ASN A 124 2.42 -14.71 -13.45
C ASN A 124 0.92 -14.49 -13.33
N GLU A 125 0.12 -15.28 -14.03
CA GLU A 125 -1.33 -15.25 -13.89
C GLU A 125 -1.74 -15.53 -12.44
N GLY A 126 -2.63 -14.69 -11.90
CA GLY A 126 -3.10 -14.77 -10.52
C GLY A 126 -2.29 -13.96 -9.51
N ASP A 127 -1.11 -13.46 -9.87
CA ASP A 127 -0.30 -12.62 -9.00
C ASP A 127 -1.01 -11.29 -8.69
N TYR A 128 -0.73 -10.75 -7.50
CA TYR A 128 -1.15 -9.40 -7.12
C TYR A 128 -0.10 -8.40 -7.55
N VAL A 129 -0.48 -7.46 -8.40
CA VAL A 129 0.38 -6.36 -8.84
C VAL A 129 -0.07 -5.08 -8.15
N VAL A 130 0.79 -4.55 -7.28
CA VAL A 130 0.55 -3.29 -6.56
C VAL A 130 0.88 -2.12 -7.48
N ILE A 131 -0.11 -1.28 -7.73
CA ILE A 131 -0.01 -0.12 -8.61
C ILE A 131 -0.09 1.15 -7.79
N ARG A 132 0.91 2.02 -7.92
CA ARG A 132 0.84 3.40 -7.43
C ARG A 132 0.05 4.23 -8.43
N LYS A 133 -1.03 4.85 -7.96
CA LYS A 133 -1.91 5.67 -8.79
C LYS A 133 -1.22 6.97 -9.19
N GLN A 134 -0.94 7.12 -10.46
CA GLN A 134 -0.33 8.30 -11.05
C GLN A 134 -0.59 8.32 -12.56
N ASN A 135 -0.54 9.50 -13.18
CA ASN A 135 -0.82 9.68 -14.61
C ASN A 135 0.44 9.91 -15.44
N THR A 136 1.62 9.79 -14.83
CA THR A 136 2.93 9.93 -15.50
C THR A 136 3.77 8.70 -15.22
N ALA A 137 4.63 8.34 -16.16
CA ALA A 137 5.60 7.26 -16.02
C ALA A 137 6.85 7.56 -16.86
N SER A 138 7.93 6.87 -16.58
CA SER A 138 9.20 6.94 -17.28
C SER A 138 9.39 5.75 -18.23
N ASP A 139 10.32 5.88 -19.16
CA ASP A 139 10.77 4.77 -19.99
C ASP A 139 11.26 3.60 -19.14
N GLY A 140 10.79 2.40 -19.42
CA GLY A 140 11.06 1.18 -18.68
C GLY A 140 10.14 0.91 -17.49
N ASP A 141 9.24 1.82 -17.12
CA ASP A 141 8.26 1.57 -16.06
C ASP A 141 7.22 0.53 -16.50
N TYR A 142 6.81 -0.34 -15.58
CA TYR A 142 5.63 -1.19 -15.79
C TYR A 142 4.38 -0.40 -15.44
N VAL A 143 3.54 -0.14 -16.44
CA VAL A 143 2.39 0.75 -16.30
C VAL A 143 1.07 0.02 -16.48
N VAL A 144 0.06 0.46 -15.75
CA VAL A 144 -1.32 0.16 -16.10
C VAL A 144 -1.83 1.27 -17.00
N ALA A 145 -2.11 0.93 -18.24
CA ALA A 145 -2.61 1.84 -19.25
C ALA A 145 -4.01 1.42 -19.72
N LEU A 146 -4.90 2.40 -19.87
CA LEU A 146 -6.20 2.17 -20.48
C LEU A 146 -6.03 2.15 -21.99
N TYR A 147 -6.31 1.01 -22.61
CA TYR A 147 -6.31 0.83 -24.06
C TYR A 147 -7.53 0.03 -24.48
N GLU A 148 -8.29 0.51 -25.45
CA GLU A 148 -9.53 -0.10 -25.92
C GLU A 148 -10.55 -0.43 -24.82
N GLY A 149 -10.64 0.45 -23.79
CA GLY A 149 -11.54 0.28 -22.66
C GLY A 149 -11.07 -0.71 -21.58
N LEU A 150 -9.91 -1.35 -21.77
CA LEU A 150 -9.34 -2.33 -20.84
C LEU A 150 -8.07 -1.81 -20.18
N ASN A 151 -7.88 -2.18 -18.92
CA ASN A 151 -6.65 -1.96 -18.19
C ASN A 151 -5.60 -3.00 -18.64
N ASN A 152 -4.48 -2.50 -19.16
CA ASN A 152 -3.39 -3.33 -19.63
C ASN A 152 -2.13 -3.04 -18.81
N LEU A 153 -1.53 -4.08 -18.23
CA LEU A 153 -0.21 -4.01 -17.62
C LEU A 153 0.84 -4.27 -18.69
N LYS A 154 1.71 -3.29 -18.95
CA LYS A 154 2.76 -3.35 -19.97
C LYS A 154 3.99 -2.56 -19.52
N GLU A 155 5.13 -2.85 -20.11
CA GLU A 155 6.30 -1.98 -20.04
C GLU A 155 6.07 -0.75 -20.93
N LEU A 156 6.28 0.43 -20.35
CA LEU A 156 6.29 1.67 -21.13
C LEU A 156 7.66 1.83 -21.79
N VAL A 157 7.67 1.93 -23.10
CA VAL A 157 8.88 2.23 -23.87
C VAL A 157 8.69 3.54 -24.61
N VAL A 158 9.68 4.42 -24.51
CA VAL A 158 9.70 5.69 -25.21
C VAL A 158 10.75 5.65 -26.32
N ASP A 159 10.30 5.52 -27.57
CA ASP A 159 11.18 5.51 -28.74
C ASP A 159 10.92 6.73 -29.61
N ASN A 160 11.94 7.57 -29.77
CA ASN A 160 11.90 8.79 -30.61
C ASN A 160 10.66 9.69 -30.34
N GLY A 161 10.24 9.79 -29.04
CA GLY A 161 9.08 10.55 -28.60
C GLY A 161 7.74 9.85 -28.85
N ARG A 162 7.75 8.57 -29.23
CA ARG A 162 6.55 7.72 -29.34
C ARG A 162 6.47 6.77 -28.16
N TYR A 163 5.27 6.55 -27.69
CA TYR A 163 5.00 5.59 -26.62
C TYR A 163 4.67 4.23 -27.23
N ILE A 164 5.27 3.20 -26.65
CA ILE A 164 5.00 1.79 -26.97
C ILE A 164 4.66 1.10 -25.63
N LEU A 165 3.58 0.36 -25.61
CA LEU A 165 3.23 -0.52 -24.50
C LEU A 165 3.70 -1.93 -24.88
N ARG A 166 4.83 -2.32 -24.32
CA ARG A 166 5.51 -3.57 -24.64
C ARG A 166 5.04 -4.70 -23.73
N SER A 167 4.69 -5.82 -24.30
CA SER A 167 4.53 -7.06 -23.56
C SER A 167 5.89 -7.65 -23.21
N CYS A 168 6.10 -8.04 -21.95
CA CYS A 168 7.28 -8.77 -21.50
C CYS A 168 7.03 -10.27 -21.64
N ASN A 169 7.00 -10.73 -22.86
CA ASN A 169 6.85 -12.12 -23.27
C ASN A 169 7.57 -12.33 -24.60
N GLU A 170 8.34 -13.41 -24.72
CA GLU A 170 9.07 -13.77 -25.95
C GLU A 170 8.14 -14.09 -27.12
N ASP A 171 6.93 -14.61 -26.85
CA ASP A 171 5.92 -14.87 -27.86
C ASP A 171 5.24 -13.57 -28.33
N LYS A 172 5.91 -12.88 -29.24
CA LYS A 172 5.40 -11.63 -29.83
C LYS A 172 4.24 -11.82 -30.81
N GLU A 173 3.97 -13.04 -31.24
CA GLU A 173 2.83 -13.37 -32.08
C GLU A 173 1.54 -13.33 -31.24
N SER A 174 1.55 -13.94 -30.05
CA SER A 174 0.42 -13.93 -29.13
C SER A 174 0.33 -12.63 -28.31
N TYR A 175 1.46 -11.99 -28.01
CA TYR A 175 1.56 -10.79 -27.17
C TYR A 175 2.29 -9.66 -27.90
N PRO A 176 1.71 -9.09 -28.96
CA PRO A 176 2.33 -8.01 -29.73
C PRO A 176 2.43 -6.72 -28.90
N ASP A 177 3.41 -5.88 -29.25
CA ASP A 177 3.54 -4.54 -28.69
C ASP A 177 2.39 -3.66 -29.21
N ILE A 178 1.88 -2.77 -28.32
CA ILE A 178 0.78 -1.86 -28.62
C ILE A 178 1.34 -0.48 -28.89
N TYR A 179 0.89 0.17 -29.95
CA TYR A 179 1.25 1.53 -30.34
C TYR A 179 0.06 2.48 -30.14
N PRO A 180 -0.17 2.97 -28.91
CA PRO A 180 -1.35 3.75 -28.60
C PRO A 180 -1.30 5.12 -29.29
N ARG A 181 -2.43 5.59 -29.84
CA ARG A 181 -2.56 6.95 -30.34
C ARG A 181 -2.71 7.95 -29.19
N ASP A 182 -3.52 7.56 -28.20
CA ASP A 182 -3.74 8.27 -26.96
C ASP A 182 -3.38 7.34 -25.80
N LEU A 183 -2.37 7.74 -25.02
CA LEU A 183 -1.90 6.99 -23.86
C LEU A 183 -2.51 7.58 -22.60
N LYS A 184 -3.29 6.79 -21.88
CA LYS A 184 -3.79 7.13 -20.55
C LYS A 184 -3.22 6.19 -19.52
N ILE A 185 -2.22 6.66 -18.78
CA ILE A 185 -1.62 5.93 -17.66
C ILE A 185 -2.52 6.08 -16.45
N GLN A 186 -2.82 4.98 -15.77
CA GLN A 186 -3.58 4.95 -14.52
C GLN A 186 -2.67 4.78 -13.31
N GLY A 187 -1.50 4.18 -13.50
CA GLY A 187 -0.50 4.00 -12.45
C GLY A 187 0.71 3.21 -12.91
N VAL A 188 1.66 3.11 -11.99
CA VAL A 188 2.94 2.40 -12.17
C VAL A 188 3.01 1.25 -11.17
N ALA A 189 3.40 0.07 -11.63
CA ALA A 189 3.63 -1.10 -10.79
C ALA A 189 4.84 -0.88 -9.88
N VAL A 190 4.67 -1.10 -8.57
CA VAL A 190 5.72 -0.89 -7.57
C VAL A 190 6.11 -2.18 -6.84
N CYS A 191 5.25 -3.18 -6.88
CA CYS A 191 5.49 -4.47 -6.23
C CYS A 191 4.65 -5.56 -6.89
N VAL A 192 5.19 -6.77 -6.97
CA VAL A 192 4.47 -7.98 -7.37
C VAL A 192 4.48 -8.95 -6.19
N MET A 193 3.31 -9.48 -5.85
CA MET A 193 3.14 -10.47 -4.80
C MET A 193 2.62 -11.77 -5.43
N HIS A 194 3.44 -12.79 -5.42
CA HIS A 194 3.07 -14.10 -5.94
C HIS A 194 2.07 -14.81 -5.01
N ARG A 195 1.11 -15.46 -5.58
CA ARG A 195 0.09 -16.24 -4.85
C ARG A 195 0.38 -17.73 -4.91
#